data_824ed99f998dc63ab7494bf569a732ac
#
_entry.id   824ed99f998dc63ab7494bf569a732ac
#
_cell.length_a   1.000
_cell.length_b   1.000
_cell.length_c   1.000
_cell.angle_alpha   90.00
_cell.angle_beta   90.00
_cell.angle_gamma   90.00
#
_symmetry.space_group_name_H-M   'P 1'
#
loop_
_entity.id
_entity.type
_entity.pdbx_description
1 polymer ?
#
loop_
_entity_poly.entity_id
_entity_poly.type
_entity_poly.pdbx_seq_one_letter_code
_entity_poly.pdbx_strand_id
1 'polypeptide(L)'
;MFIAACATPQASAPAAAPMAAASAPAAAGKVRVQWLGQATTKITAPNGKVIVIDPWLTTNPKTPEAYKRLEALGKVDAILVTHGHGDHFGDAPALSKLNNAPLYGPAGLITSVTTLGILPASQAIGFNKSGAVMPVGPGITVTAVHAEHSSELVYKNPESGKNEVHVGGEPIGYIVDLGNFRIYHMGDTGVFGDMKWIADYYKPDLILMPIGGHYVMGPKDAAFATRELLHPKYVIPIHYGTTPLLKGTPEEFKAALGNSSTAVIALQPGEMVEF
;
A
#
# COMPACT_ATOMS: atom_id res chain seq x y z
N MET A 1 16.95 -11.66 -80.16
CA MET A 1 16.08 -11.90 -79.04
C MET A 1 16.79 -11.37 -77.78
N PHE A 2 16.63 -10.11 -77.43
CA PHE A 2 17.36 -9.49 -76.33
C PHE A 2 16.42 -9.45 -75.12
N ILE A 3 16.85 -10.01 -74.01
CA ILE A 3 16.12 -9.98 -72.73
C ILE A 3 16.67 -8.78 -71.93
N ALA A 4 15.83 -7.79 -71.75
CA ALA A 4 16.15 -6.65 -70.90
C ALA A 4 15.89 -7.03 -69.41
N ALA A 5 16.90 -6.92 -68.56
CA ALA A 5 16.80 -7.10 -67.15
C ALA A 5 16.32 -5.77 -66.48
N CYS A 6 15.14 -5.79 -65.88
CA CYS A 6 14.66 -4.68 -65.00
C CYS A 6 15.36 -4.73 -63.66
N ALA A 7 16.16 -3.74 -63.36
CA ALA A 7 16.67 -3.50 -62.00
C ALA A 7 15.65 -2.75 -61.18
N THR A 8 15.20 -3.30 -60.05
CA THR A 8 14.38 -2.64 -59.05
C THR A 8 15.25 -1.77 -58.14
N PRO A 9 14.83 -0.55 -57.81
CA PRO A 9 15.57 0.30 -56.88
C PRO A 9 15.43 -0.21 -55.44
N GLN A 10 16.55 -0.38 -54.75
CA GLN A 10 16.64 -0.78 -53.39
C GLN A 10 16.31 0.45 -52.50
N ALA A 11 15.22 0.36 -51.74
CA ALA A 11 14.84 1.40 -50.77
C ALA A 11 15.83 1.40 -49.60
N SER A 12 16.47 2.53 -49.36
CA SER A 12 17.31 2.74 -48.18
C SER A 12 16.50 2.76 -46.89
N ALA A 13 16.88 1.95 -45.91
CA ALA A 13 16.29 1.93 -44.58
C ALA A 13 16.50 3.29 -43.86
N PRO A 14 15.51 3.77 -43.12
CA PRO A 14 15.69 5.02 -42.35
C PRO A 14 16.70 4.83 -41.23
N ALA A 15 17.59 5.82 -41.06
CA ALA A 15 18.57 5.86 -39.97
C ALA A 15 17.88 5.85 -38.63
N ALA A 16 18.33 4.98 -37.72
CA ALA A 16 17.87 4.90 -36.35
C ALA A 16 18.14 6.25 -35.63
N ALA A 17 17.10 6.82 -35.03
CA ALA A 17 17.24 7.99 -34.19
C ALA A 17 18.12 7.68 -32.99
N PRO A 18 18.97 8.63 -32.52
CA PRO A 18 19.81 8.40 -31.34
C PRO A 18 18.94 8.14 -30.13
N MET A 19 19.16 7.00 -29.47
CA MET A 19 18.58 6.72 -28.16
C MET A 19 19.03 7.82 -27.19
N ALA A 20 18.06 8.51 -26.60
CA ALA A 20 18.33 9.45 -25.53
C ALA A 20 19.08 8.72 -24.40
N ALA A 21 20.24 9.24 -24.03
CA ALA A 21 21.03 8.74 -22.93
C ALA A 21 20.16 8.72 -21.68
N ALA A 22 20.02 7.55 -21.04
CA ALA A 22 19.38 7.42 -19.75
C ALA A 22 20.11 8.36 -18.77
N SER A 23 19.38 9.31 -18.21
CA SER A 23 19.92 10.20 -17.17
C SER A 23 20.42 9.32 -16.01
N ALA A 24 21.64 9.61 -15.54
CA ALA A 24 22.20 8.96 -14.36
C ALA A 24 21.19 9.01 -13.20
N PRO A 25 21.03 7.95 -12.41
CA PRO A 25 20.12 7.97 -11.27
C PRO A 25 20.56 9.09 -10.33
N ALA A 26 19.63 9.99 -10.00
CA ALA A 26 19.82 10.95 -8.91
C ALA A 26 20.26 10.16 -7.67
N ALA A 27 21.16 10.73 -6.85
CA ALA A 27 21.61 10.10 -5.61
C ALA A 27 20.40 9.57 -4.84
N ALA A 28 20.35 8.26 -4.61
CA ALA A 28 19.20 7.59 -4.00
C ALA A 28 18.99 8.17 -2.60
N GLY A 29 17.90 8.90 -2.41
CA GLY A 29 17.46 9.35 -1.10
C GLY A 29 17.10 8.13 -0.23
N LYS A 30 16.92 8.37 1.07
CA LYS A 30 16.46 7.33 1.99
C LYS A 30 14.98 7.06 1.83
N VAL A 31 14.58 5.81 2.06
CA VAL A 31 13.18 5.44 2.25
C VAL A 31 12.76 5.86 3.66
N ARG A 32 11.65 6.59 3.77
CA ARG A 32 11.09 6.96 5.07
C ARG A 32 9.72 6.32 5.23
N VAL A 33 9.50 5.70 6.38
CA VAL A 33 8.23 5.08 6.74
C VAL A 33 7.75 5.69 8.05
N GLN A 34 6.60 6.35 8.00
CA GLN A 34 5.96 6.98 9.15
C GLN A 34 4.66 6.26 9.46
N TRP A 35 4.49 5.78 10.70
CA TRP A 35 3.24 5.21 11.17
C TRP A 35 2.39 6.28 11.85
N LEU A 36 1.12 6.41 11.45
CA LEU A 36 0.23 7.48 11.93
C LEU A 36 -0.92 6.96 12.81
N GLY A 37 -0.85 5.69 13.19
CA GLY A 37 -1.87 4.98 13.98
C GLY A 37 -2.74 4.06 13.14
N GLN A 38 -3.34 3.04 13.75
CA GLN A 38 -4.08 1.96 13.12
C GLN A 38 -3.26 1.32 11.97
N ALA A 39 -3.74 1.36 10.74
CA ALA A 39 -2.99 0.92 9.54
C ALA A 39 -2.37 2.07 8.75
N THR A 40 -2.67 3.33 9.10
CA THR A 40 -2.23 4.49 8.32
C THR A 40 -0.71 4.61 8.28
N THR A 41 -0.16 4.50 7.08
CA THR A 41 1.27 4.57 6.83
C THR A 41 1.59 5.56 5.72
N LYS A 42 2.52 6.49 5.99
CA LYS A 42 3.07 7.41 4.99
C LYS A 42 4.47 6.93 4.59
N ILE A 43 4.67 6.65 3.30
CA ILE A 43 5.93 6.24 2.72
C ILE A 43 6.47 7.39 1.87
N THR A 44 7.68 7.84 2.16
CA THR A 44 8.42 8.75 1.26
C THR A 44 9.50 7.96 0.55
N ALA A 45 9.38 7.88 -0.75
CA ALA A 45 10.31 7.15 -1.61
C ALA A 45 11.63 7.93 -1.80
N PRO A 46 12.71 7.26 -2.25
CA PRO A 46 14.02 7.91 -2.46
C PRO A 46 13.99 9.09 -3.43
N ASN A 47 13.03 9.13 -4.35
CA ASN A 47 12.81 10.24 -5.29
C ASN A 47 11.93 11.38 -4.72
N GLY A 48 11.60 11.34 -3.42
CA GLY A 48 10.78 12.33 -2.74
C GLY A 48 9.26 12.17 -2.94
N LYS A 49 8.80 11.17 -3.72
CA LYS A 49 7.39 10.88 -3.89
C LYS A 49 6.77 10.31 -2.63
N VAL A 50 5.53 10.70 -2.35
CA VAL A 50 4.81 10.33 -1.13
C VAL A 50 3.60 9.45 -1.47
N ILE A 51 3.56 8.28 -0.86
CA ILE A 51 2.44 7.34 -0.89
C ILE A 51 1.84 7.27 0.51
N VAL A 52 0.52 7.36 0.63
CA VAL A 52 -0.19 7.12 1.89
C VAL A 52 -1.06 5.88 1.73
N ILE A 53 -0.95 4.94 2.68
CA ILE A 53 -1.72 3.70 2.71
C ILE A 53 -2.71 3.78 3.86
N ASP A 54 -3.97 3.40 3.59
CA ASP A 54 -5.07 3.29 4.55
C ASP A 54 -5.27 4.53 5.44
N PRO A 55 -5.50 5.72 4.83
CA PRO A 55 -5.63 6.94 5.61
C PRO A 55 -6.93 6.98 6.43
N TRP A 56 -6.77 6.83 7.75
CA TRP A 56 -7.78 7.09 8.75
C TRP A 56 -7.15 7.91 9.88
N LEU A 57 -7.27 9.22 9.82
CA LEU A 57 -6.55 10.18 10.64
C LEU A 57 -7.49 11.07 11.46
N THR A 58 -8.50 11.66 10.79
CA THR A 58 -9.33 12.72 11.37
C THR A 58 -10.13 12.25 12.58
N THR A 59 -10.61 11.02 12.57
CA THR A 59 -11.41 10.41 13.65
C THR A 59 -10.69 9.30 14.39
N ASN A 60 -9.46 8.98 14.03
CA ASN A 60 -8.66 7.96 14.71
C ASN A 60 -8.19 8.48 16.08
N PRO A 61 -8.55 7.80 17.18
CA PRO A 61 -8.21 8.27 18.53
C PRO A 61 -6.72 8.21 18.84
N LYS A 62 -5.93 7.45 18.06
CA LYS A 62 -4.49 7.30 18.28
C LYS A 62 -3.63 8.17 17.35
N THR A 63 -4.22 8.76 16.31
CA THR A 63 -3.50 9.72 15.47
C THR A 63 -3.12 10.94 16.29
N PRO A 64 -1.83 11.36 16.30
CA PRO A 64 -1.42 12.60 16.96
C PRO A 64 -2.20 13.81 16.43
N GLU A 65 -2.54 14.74 17.32
CA GLU A 65 -3.37 15.90 16.99
C GLU A 65 -2.84 16.70 15.78
N ALA A 66 -1.52 16.80 15.66
CA ALA A 66 -0.86 17.46 14.53
C ALA A 66 -1.24 16.87 13.17
N TYR A 67 -1.58 15.58 13.09
CA TYR A 67 -1.89 14.86 11.85
C TYR A 67 -3.40 14.62 11.64
N LYS A 68 -4.26 15.05 12.55
CA LYS A 68 -5.72 14.98 12.36
C LYS A 68 -6.23 15.93 11.29
N ARG A 69 -5.43 16.92 10.90
CA ARG A 69 -5.68 17.76 9.74
C ARG A 69 -4.93 17.17 8.54
N LEU A 70 -5.64 16.84 7.47
CA LEU A 70 -5.06 16.15 6.30
C LEU A 70 -3.95 16.97 5.62
N GLU A 71 -4.03 18.30 5.69
CA GLU A 71 -3.01 19.22 5.17
C GLU A 71 -1.65 19.04 5.84
N ALA A 72 -1.61 18.55 7.07
CA ALA A 72 -0.37 18.30 7.80
C ALA A 72 0.49 17.18 7.18
N LEU A 73 -0.10 16.33 6.34
CA LEU A 73 0.67 15.34 5.58
C LEU A 73 1.54 15.96 4.49
N GLY A 74 1.28 17.23 4.12
CA GLY A 74 1.91 17.89 2.99
C GLY A 74 1.44 17.29 1.66
N LYS A 75 2.29 17.37 0.63
CA LYS A 75 1.96 16.79 -0.67
C LYS A 75 1.93 15.27 -0.60
N VAL A 76 0.82 14.69 -1.09
CA VAL A 76 0.64 13.26 -1.30
C VAL A 76 0.54 13.02 -2.81
N ASP A 77 1.31 12.09 -3.35
CA ASP A 77 1.35 11.79 -4.77
C ASP A 77 0.43 10.62 -5.15
N ALA A 78 0.17 9.68 -4.23
CA ALA A 78 -0.77 8.57 -4.41
C ALA A 78 -1.33 8.08 -3.08
N ILE A 79 -2.54 7.54 -3.12
CA ILE A 79 -3.22 6.93 -1.98
C ILE A 79 -3.55 5.48 -2.33
N LEU A 80 -3.25 4.56 -1.41
CA LEU A 80 -3.57 3.15 -1.53
C LEU A 80 -4.55 2.76 -0.41
N VAL A 81 -5.56 1.97 -0.72
CA VAL A 81 -6.51 1.45 0.27
C VAL A 81 -6.56 -0.07 0.14
N THR A 82 -6.32 -0.76 1.25
CA THR A 82 -6.26 -2.23 1.28
C THR A 82 -7.64 -2.88 1.19
N HIS A 83 -8.67 -2.26 1.79
CA HIS A 83 -10.04 -2.75 1.80
C HIS A 83 -11.05 -1.66 2.22
N GLY A 84 -12.35 -1.99 2.19
CA GLY A 84 -13.43 -1.00 2.32
C GLY A 84 -13.81 -0.55 3.73
N HIS A 85 -13.22 -1.08 4.80
CA HIS A 85 -13.56 -0.69 6.17
C HIS A 85 -13.20 0.75 6.46
N GLY A 86 -13.98 1.40 7.36
CA GLY A 86 -13.89 2.83 7.63
C GLY A 86 -12.57 3.27 8.25
N ASP A 87 -11.89 2.40 9.01
CA ASP A 87 -10.58 2.63 9.60
C ASP A 87 -9.39 2.44 8.64
N HIS A 88 -9.68 2.20 7.35
CA HIS A 88 -8.73 2.13 6.23
C HIS A 88 -9.12 3.10 5.10
N PHE A 89 -10.39 3.08 4.69
CA PHE A 89 -10.90 3.93 3.61
C PHE A 89 -11.25 5.35 4.08
N GLY A 90 -11.48 5.57 5.37
CA GLY A 90 -12.16 6.74 5.95
C GLY A 90 -11.79 8.10 5.35
N ASP A 91 -10.53 8.50 5.41
CA ASP A 91 -10.07 9.79 4.91
C ASP A 91 -9.53 9.74 3.47
N ALA A 92 -9.49 8.56 2.83
CA ALA A 92 -8.91 8.38 1.51
C ALA A 92 -9.54 9.26 0.42
N PRO A 93 -10.88 9.40 0.33
CA PRO A 93 -11.49 10.27 -0.66
C PRO A 93 -11.19 11.75 -0.42
N ALA A 94 -11.18 12.19 0.84
CA ALA A 94 -10.89 13.58 1.19
C ALA A 94 -9.43 13.93 0.88
N LEU A 95 -8.50 13.04 1.23
CA LEU A 95 -7.08 13.20 0.95
C LEU A 95 -6.79 13.19 -0.56
N SER A 96 -7.49 12.34 -1.33
CA SER A 96 -7.42 12.30 -2.79
C SER A 96 -7.85 13.64 -3.41
N LYS A 97 -8.98 14.17 -2.99
CA LYS A 97 -9.48 15.49 -3.47
C LYS A 97 -8.53 16.63 -3.10
N LEU A 98 -8.05 16.64 -1.84
CA LEU A 98 -7.15 17.68 -1.33
C LEU A 98 -5.85 17.79 -2.14
N ASN A 99 -5.26 16.65 -2.53
CA ASN A 99 -3.98 16.60 -3.23
C ASN A 99 -4.12 16.44 -4.75
N ASN A 100 -5.34 16.29 -5.27
CA ASN A 100 -5.57 15.81 -6.63
C ASN A 100 -4.73 14.55 -6.96
N ALA A 101 -4.62 13.66 -5.97
CA ALA A 101 -3.82 12.44 -6.03
C ALA A 101 -4.72 11.24 -6.37
N PRO A 102 -4.28 10.31 -7.24
CA PRO A 102 -5.06 9.11 -7.54
C PRO A 102 -5.18 8.21 -6.30
N LEU A 103 -6.37 7.62 -6.14
CA LEU A 103 -6.68 6.60 -5.16
C LEU A 103 -6.68 5.24 -5.84
N TYR A 104 -5.92 4.30 -5.32
CA TYR A 104 -5.83 2.91 -5.77
C TYR A 104 -6.42 1.98 -4.72
N GLY A 105 -7.08 0.93 -5.15
CA GLY A 105 -7.64 -0.07 -4.24
C GLY A 105 -8.17 -1.31 -4.97
N PRO A 106 -8.76 -2.27 -4.22
CA PRO A 106 -9.40 -3.44 -4.81
C PRO A 106 -10.45 -3.03 -5.85
N ALA A 107 -10.47 -3.71 -6.99
CA ALA A 107 -11.36 -3.34 -8.11
C ALA A 107 -12.83 -3.23 -7.69
N GLY A 108 -13.32 -4.13 -6.82
CA GLY A 108 -14.69 -4.08 -6.31
C GLY A 108 -14.96 -2.83 -5.45
N LEU A 109 -14.01 -2.42 -4.60
CA LEU A 109 -14.11 -1.18 -3.82
C LEU A 109 -14.18 0.03 -4.75
N ILE A 110 -13.28 0.11 -5.72
CA ILE A 110 -13.23 1.23 -6.66
C ILE A 110 -14.49 1.32 -7.52
N THR A 111 -15.07 0.17 -7.88
CA THR A 111 -16.39 0.15 -8.55
C THR A 111 -17.47 0.79 -7.68
N SER A 112 -17.54 0.46 -6.39
CA SER A 112 -18.48 1.10 -5.46
C SER A 112 -18.20 2.60 -5.30
N VAL A 113 -16.93 2.98 -5.13
CA VAL A 113 -16.50 4.39 -5.00
C VAL A 113 -16.93 5.25 -6.19
N THR A 114 -16.77 4.74 -7.40
CA THR A 114 -17.13 5.48 -8.63
C THR A 114 -18.63 5.46 -8.89
N THR A 115 -19.32 4.35 -8.64
CA THR A 115 -20.77 4.21 -8.80
C THR A 115 -21.54 5.10 -7.83
N LEU A 116 -21.06 5.22 -6.59
CA LEU A 116 -21.62 6.10 -5.56
C LEU A 116 -21.23 7.59 -5.74
N GLY A 117 -20.41 7.92 -6.75
CA GLY A 117 -19.97 9.29 -6.99
C GLY A 117 -19.04 9.85 -5.90
N ILE A 118 -18.41 9.00 -5.08
CA ILE A 118 -17.47 9.42 -4.02
C ILE A 118 -16.24 10.08 -4.64
N LEU A 119 -15.69 9.45 -5.70
CA LEU A 119 -14.63 9.98 -6.56
C LEU A 119 -14.95 9.69 -8.03
N PRO A 120 -14.48 10.53 -8.96
CA PRO A 120 -14.61 10.25 -10.39
C PRO A 120 -13.67 9.11 -10.81
N ALA A 121 -14.02 8.39 -11.88
CA ALA A 121 -13.22 7.27 -12.40
C ALA A 121 -11.79 7.69 -12.84
N SER A 122 -11.58 8.95 -13.18
CA SER A 122 -10.26 9.49 -13.50
C SER A 122 -9.32 9.59 -12.27
N GLN A 123 -9.87 9.53 -11.08
CA GLN A 123 -9.13 9.68 -9.81
C GLN A 123 -9.14 8.40 -8.96
N ALA A 124 -9.94 7.39 -9.31
CA ALA A 124 -10.07 6.14 -8.58
C ALA A 124 -9.73 4.96 -9.51
N ILE A 125 -8.68 4.22 -9.17
CA ILE A 125 -8.07 3.20 -10.02
C ILE A 125 -8.12 1.85 -9.32
N GLY A 126 -8.90 0.92 -9.87
CA GLY A 126 -9.05 -0.43 -9.35
C GLY A 126 -8.04 -1.40 -9.95
N PHE A 127 -7.49 -2.29 -9.13
CA PHE A 127 -6.69 -3.42 -9.58
C PHE A 127 -6.86 -4.61 -8.63
N ASN A 128 -6.38 -5.78 -9.03
CA ASN A 128 -6.58 -7.02 -8.28
C ASN A 128 -5.26 -7.67 -7.90
N LYS A 129 -5.33 -8.71 -7.07
CA LYS A 129 -4.20 -9.53 -6.62
C LYS A 129 -3.35 -9.99 -7.80
N SER A 130 -2.04 -9.95 -7.63
CA SER A 130 -0.99 -10.13 -8.65
C SER A 130 -0.95 -9.03 -9.72
N GLY A 131 -1.92 -8.10 -9.75
CA GLY A 131 -1.84 -6.90 -10.55
C GLY A 131 -0.83 -5.91 -9.96
N ALA A 132 -0.19 -5.13 -10.84
CA ALA A 132 0.79 -4.13 -10.45
C ALA A 132 0.52 -2.78 -11.11
N VAL A 133 0.78 -1.71 -10.39
CA VAL A 133 0.65 -0.32 -10.86
C VAL A 133 1.92 0.48 -10.52
N MET A 134 2.14 1.56 -11.24
CA MET A 134 3.22 2.54 -10.94
C MET A 134 2.58 3.88 -10.54
N PRO A 135 2.11 3.99 -9.29
CA PRO A 135 1.23 5.08 -8.87
C PRO A 135 1.91 6.46 -8.84
N VAL A 136 3.23 6.48 -8.78
CA VAL A 136 4.03 7.70 -8.66
C VAL A 136 5.12 7.79 -9.75
N GLY A 137 4.95 7.05 -10.83
CA GLY A 137 5.84 7.05 -11.99
C GLY A 137 6.86 5.90 -12.00
N PRO A 138 7.76 5.89 -12.97
CA PRO A 138 8.71 4.80 -13.18
C PRO A 138 9.62 4.55 -11.97
N GLY A 139 9.96 3.28 -11.76
CA GLY A 139 10.89 2.86 -10.70
C GLY A 139 10.24 2.59 -9.34
N ILE A 140 8.93 2.85 -9.20
CA ILE A 140 8.17 2.49 -7.99
C ILE A 140 6.95 1.69 -8.42
N THR A 141 6.94 0.41 -8.06
CA THR A 141 5.86 -0.51 -8.40
C THR A 141 5.11 -0.92 -7.15
N VAL A 142 3.78 -0.94 -7.23
CA VAL A 142 2.90 -1.44 -6.17
C VAL A 142 2.15 -2.63 -6.71
N THR A 143 2.34 -3.80 -6.09
CA THR A 143 1.64 -5.03 -6.44
C THR A 143 0.65 -5.39 -5.34
N ALA A 144 -0.58 -5.70 -5.72
CA ALA A 144 -1.57 -6.22 -4.78
C ALA A 144 -1.33 -7.71 -4.52
N VAL A 145 -1.39 -8.12 -3.25
CA VAL A 145 -1.29 -9.51 -2.82
C VAL A 145 -2.48 -9.90 -1.95
N HIS A 146 -2.67 -11.19 -1.70
CA HIS A 146 -3.77 -11.68 -0.87
C HIS A 146 -3.71 -11.17 0.56
N ALA A 147 -4.88 -10.93 1.16
CA ALA A 147 -5.10 -10.77 2.59
C ALA A 147 -6.35 -11.57 2.99
N GLU A 148 -6.32 -12.20 4.16
CA GLU A 148 -7.41 -13.02 4.70
C GLU A 148 -8.24 -12.18 5.67
N HIS A 149 -9.27 -11.53 5.14
CA HIS A 149 -10.13 -10.60 5.88
C HIS A 149 -11.47 -10.41 5.15
N SER A 150 -12.41 -9.68 5.75
CA SER A 150 -13.61 -9.19 5.07
C SER A 150 -13.42 -7.78 4.51
N SER A 151 -14.34 -7.33 3.65
CA SER A 151 -14.24 -6.00 3.06
C SER A 151 -15.62 -5.51 2.60
N GLU A 152 -16.23 -4.67 3.42
CA GLU A 152 -17.47 -3.97 3.14
C GLU A 152 -17.23 -2.47 3.15
N LEU A 153 -17.84 -1.75 2.22
CA LEU A 153 -17.89 -0.29 2.24
C LEU A 153 -19.18 0.17 2.91
N VAL A 154 -19.07 0.75 4.10
CA VAL A 154 -20.21 1.43 4.75
C VAL A 154 -20.27 2.86 4.25
N TYR A 155 -21.30 3.15 3.46
CA TYR A 155 -21.55 4.47 2.88
C TYR A 155 -22.74 5.14 3.55
N LYS A 156 -22.55 6.38 4.03
CA LYS A 156 -23.65 7.18 4.53
C LYS A 156 -24.32 7.90 3.37
N ASN A 157 -25.50 7.41 2.98
CA ASN A 157 -26.27 8.02 1.89
C ASN A 157 -26.66 9.47 2.25
N PRO A 158 -26.28 10.46 1.45
CA PRO A 158 -26.51 11.87 1.75
C PRO A 158 -27.98 12.29 1.69
N GLU A 159 -28.83 11.57 0.93
CA GLU A 159 -30.25 11.88 0.79
C GLU A 159 -31.05 11.33 1.97
N SER A 160 -30.81 10.07 2.33
CA SER A 160 -31.55 9.38 3.41
C SER A 160 -30.92 9.57 4.78
N GLY A 161 -29.63 9.95 4.86
CA GLY A 161 -28.84 10.01 6.09
C GLY A 161 -28.54 8.64 6.70
N LYS A 162 -28.95 7.52 6.05
CA LYS A 162 -28.76 6.15 6.55
C LYS A 162 -27.44 5.55 6.05
N ASN A 163 -26.91 4.62 6.83
CA ASN A 163 -25.80 3.79 6.37
C ASN A 163 -26.30 2.70 5.43
N GLU A 164 -25.58 2.52 4.34
CA GLU A 164 -25.75 1.47 3.35
C GLU A 164 -24.46 0.66 3.27
N VAL A 165 -24.57 -0.65 3.08
CA VAL A 165 -23.43 -1.55 2.93
C VAL A 165 -23.27 -1.88 1.45
N HIS A 166 -22.10 -1.56 0.93
CA HIS A 166 -21.72 -1.80 -0.46
C HIS A 166 -20.53 -2.75 -0.56
N VAL A 167 -20.26 -3.26 -1.74
CA VAL A 167 -19.11 -4.12 -2.00
C VAL A 167 -17.82 -3.37 -1.74
N GLY A 168 -16.98 -3.91 -0.82
CA GLY A 168 -15.65 -3.39 -0.52
C GLY A 168 -14.54 -4.00 -1.39
N GLY A 169 -14.88 -4.94 -2.27
CA GLY A 169 -13.90 -5.75 -2.99
C GLY A 169 -13.23 -6.77 -2.09
N GLU A 170 -12.34 -7.57 -2.66
CA GLU A 170 -11.54 -8.49 -1.87
C GLU A 170 -10.41 -7.75 -1.16
N PRO A 171 -10.16 -8.02 0.15
CA PRO A 171 -9.06 -7.38 0.86
C PRO A 171 -7.71 -7.77 0.26
N ILE A 172 -6.81 -6.83 0.26
CA ILE A 172 -5.46 -6.98 -0.29
C ILE A 172 -4.41 -6.37 0.62
N GLY A 173 -3.19 -6.91 0.57
CA GLY A 173 -1.98 -6.23 1.01
C GLY A 173 -1.23 -5.64 -0.18
N TYR A 174 -0.21 -4.84 0.08
CA TYR A 174 0.60 -4.20 -0.94
C TYR A 174 2.08 -4.52 -0.79
N ILE A 175 2.70 -4.97 -1.86
CA ILE A 175 4.15 -4.95 -2.02
C ILE A 175 4.52 -3.64 -2.70
N VAL A 176 5.17 -2.74 -1.97
CA VAL A 176 5.69 -1.48 -2.51
C VAL A 176 7.18 -1.67 -2.81
N ASP A 177 7.51 -1.83 -4.09
CA ASP A 177 8.88 -1.97 -4.56
C ASP A 177 9.45 -0.59 -4.92
N LEU A 178 10.44 -0.16 -4.15
CA LEU A 178 11.13 1.13 -4.30
C LEU A 178 12.49 0.97 -5.00
N GLY A 179 12.69 -0.16 -5.70
CA GLY A 179 13.91 -0.53 -6.40
C GLY A 179 14.85 -1.37 -5.55
N ASN A 180 15.49 -0.76 -4.57
CA ASN A 180 16.45 -1.46 -3.68
C ASN A 180 15.89 -1.77 -2.28
N PHE A 181 14.65 -1.39 -2.00
CA PHE A 181 13.96 -1.65 -0.73
C PHE A 181 12.48 -1.96 -0.98
N ARG A 182 11.99 -3.06 -0.41
CA ARG A 182 10.61 -3.51 -0.58
C ARG A 182 9.88 -3.51 0.74
N ILE A 183 8.68 -2.96 0.72
CA ILE A 183 7.78 -2.87 1.87
C ILE A 183 6.56 -3.75 1.58
N TYR A 184 6.21 -4.63 2.51
CA TYR A 184 4.93 -5.33 2.51
C TYR A 184 4.02 -4.69 3.56
N HIS A 185 3.04 -3.93 3.12
CA HIS A 185 1.94 -3.48 3.98
C HIS A 185 0.85 -4.53 3.92
N MET A 186 0.62 -5.24 5.01
CA MET A 186 -0.28 -6.40 5.01
C MET A 186 -1.77 -6.02 4.97
N GLY A 187 -2.12 -4.77 5.34
CA GLY A 187 -3.49 -4.39 5.62
C GLY A 187 -4.02 -5.17 6.81
N ASP A 188 -5.32 -5.46 6.80
CA ASP A 188 -5.93 -6.35 7.78
C ASP A 188 -5.92 -7.78 7.28
N THR A 189 -5.40 -8.67 8.10
CA THR A 189 -5.32 -10.09 7.75
C THR A 189 -5.20 -11.01 8.95
N GLY A 190 -5.81 -12.20 8.84
CA GLY A 190 -5.41 -13.40 9.58
C GLY A 190 -4.14 -14.02 9.00
N VAL A 191 -3.70 -15.16 9.58
CA VAL A 191 -2.61 -15.97 9.01
C VAL A 191 -3.15 -16.80 7.85
N PHE A 192 -2.42 -16.83 6.73
CA PHE A 192 -2.73 -17.68 5.59
C PHE A 192 -1.46 -18.26 4.96
N GLY A 193 -1.61 -19.41 4.30
CA GLY A 193 -0.46 -20.19 3.81
C GLY A 193 0.38 -19.48 2.75
N ASP A 194 -0.28 -18.67 1.91
CA ASP A 194 0.38 -17.97 0.81
C ASP A 194 1.34 -16.85 1.25
N MET A 195 1.34 -16.48 2.54
CA MET A 195 2.36 -15.58 3.10
C MET A 195 3.78 -16.06 2.77
N LYS A 196 3.98 -17.38 2.75
CA LYS A 196 5.28 -17.97 2.43
C LYS A 196 5.72 -17.70 1.00
N TRP A 197 4.87 -17.95 0.00
CA TRP A 197 5.26 -17.69 -1.39
C TRP A 197 5.38 -16.19 -1.67
N ILE A 198 4.55 -15.34 -1.01
CA ILE A 198 4.67 -13.88 -1.10
C ILE A 198 6.06 -13.43 -0.64
N ALA A 199 6.50 -13.95 0.51
CA ALA A 199 7.83 -13.66 1.03
C ALA A 199 8.97 -14.19 0.13
N ASP A 200 8.85 -15.43 -0.33
CA ASP A 200 9.87 -16.08 -1.17
C ASP A 200 10.02 -15.39 -2.54
N TYR A 201 8.92 -14.92 -3.11
CA TYR A 201 8.89 -14.31 -4.44
C TYR A 201 9.23 -12.81 -4.39
N TYR A 202 8.53 -12.03 -3.55
CA TYR A 202 8.72 -10.58 -3.49
C TYR A 202 9.87 -10.16 -2.58
N LYS A 203 10.25 -10.97 -1.60
CA LYS A 203 11.36 -10.72 -0.66
C LYS A 203 11.30 -9.35 0.00
N PRO A 204 10.22 -9.03 0.74
CA PRO A 204 10.10 -7.74 1.41
C PRO A 204 11.18 -7.57 2.49
N ASP A 205 11.82 -6.40 2.51
CA ASP A 205 12.77 -6.03 3.55
C ASP A 205 12.06 -5.64 4.84
N LEU A 206 10.94 -4.92 4.72
CA LEU A 206 10.11 -4.43 5.81
C LEU A 206 8.68 -4.92 5.66
N ILE A 207 8.10 -5.37 6.76
CA ILE A 207 6.66 -5.69 6.84
C ILE A 207 5.98 -4.78 7.86
N LEU A 208 4.87 -4.11 7.44
CA LEU A 208 3.92 -3.49 8.35
C LEU A 208 2.85 -4.53 8.67
N MET A 209 2.87 -5.01 9.91
CA MET A 209 2.16 -6.23 10.33
C MET A 209 1.08 -5.92 11.36
N PRO A 210 -0.19 -6.26 11.10
CA PRO A 210 -1.24 -6.11 12.09
C PRO A 210 -1.05 -7.11 13.22
N ILE A 211 -1.14 -6.64 14.49
CA ILE A 211 -0.93 -7.47 15.68
C ILE A 211 -2.03 -7.33 16.74
N GLY A 212 -3.09 -6.56 16.49
CA GLY A 212 -4.08 -6.20 17.50
C GLY A 212 -4.94 -7.35 18.02
N GLY A 213 -5.06 -8.43 17.26
CA GLY A 213 -5.99 -9.52 17.55
C GLY A 213 -7.43 -9.16 17.21
N HIS A 214 -8.38 -10.02 17.57
CA HIS A 214 -9.82 -9.93 17.37
C HIS A 214 -10.25 -9.88 15.89
N TYR A 215 -9.87 -8.85 15.15
CA TYR A 215 -10.18 -8.69 13.72
C TYR A 215 -9.01 -9.08 12.81
N VAL A 216 -7.81 -9.09 13.35
CA VAL A 216 -6.54 -9.37 12.64
C VAL A 216 -5.70 -10.37 13.44
N MET A 217 -4.52 -10.71 12.96
CA MET A 217 -3.58 -11.53 13.72
C MET A 217 -3.38 -10.96 15.13
N GLY A 218 -3.35 -11.84 16.13
CA GLY A 218 -2.84 -11.50 17.45
C GLY A 218 -1.30 -11.61 17.50
N PRO A 219 -0.66 -11.18 18.62
CA PRO A 219 0.80 -11.18 18.75
C PRO A 219 1.45 -12.54 18.51
N LYS A 220 0.80 -13.64 18.93
CA LYS A 220 1.31 -15.01 18.74
C LYS A 220 1.25 -15.45 17.30
N ASP A 221 0.14 -15.15 16.61
CA ASP A 221 -0.06 -15.50 15.19
C ASP A 221 0.90 -14.68 14.32
N ALA A 222 1.04 -13.39 14.60
CA ALA A 222 2.00 -12.51 13.93
C ALA A 222 3.45 -12.98 14.12
N ALA A 223 3.81 -13.44 15.34
CA ALA A 223 5.12 -14.01 15.61
C ALA A 223 5.36 -15.33 14.86
N PHE A 224 4.33 -16.20 14.78
CA PHE A 224 4.37 -17.40 13.95
C PHE A 224 4.58 -17.05 12.47
N ALA A 225 3.76 -16.15 11.93
CA ALA A 225 3.87 -15.73 10.53
C ALA A 225 5.26 -15.13 10.24
N THR A 226 5.80 -14.31 11.14
CA THR A 226 7.13 -13.71 11.00
C THR A 226 8.22 -14.77 10.96
N ARG A 227 8.17 -15.75 11.87
CA ARG A 227 9.24 -16.74 12.08
C ARG A 227 9.17 -17.90 11.09
N GLU A 228 7.97 -18.36 10.71
CA GLU A 228 7.80 -19.59 9.93
C GLU A 228 7.46 -19.33 8.44
N LEU A 229 6.93 -18.14 8.11
CA LEU A 229 6.45 -17.88 6.76
C LEU A 229 7.17 -16.72 6.06
N LEU A 230 7.44 -15.63 6.77
CA LEU A 230 7.78 -14.35 6.15
C LEU A 230 9.28 -14.00 6.20
N HIS A 231 9.96 -14.25 7.30
CA HIS A 231 11.39 -14.03 7.55
C HIS A 231 11.94 -12.65 7.10
N PRO A 232 11.26 -11.53 7.36
CA PRO A 232 11.73 -10.22 6.91
C PRO A 232 12.92 -9.73 7.73
N LYS A 233 13.67 -8.74 7.23
CA LYS A 233 14.69 -8.04 8.02
C LYS A 233 14.06 -7.19 9.12
N TYR A 234 12.96 -6.50 8.80
CA TYR A 234 12.29 -5.55 9.69
C TYR A 234 10.79 -5.81 9.76
N VAL A 235 10.20 -5.62 10.94
CA VAL A 235 8.75 -5.56 11.14
C VAL A 235 8.40 -4.30 11.92
N ILE A 236 7.42 -3.56 11.42
CA ILE A 236 6.73 -2.51 12.18
C ILE A 236 5.36 -3.06 12.55
N PRO A 237 5.07 -3.29 13.84
CA PRO A 237 3.73 -3.64 14.30
C PRO A 237 2.76 -2.47 14.07
N ILE A 238 1.59 -2.79 13.54
CA ILE A 238 0.49 -1.85 13.29
C ILE A 238 -0.84 -2.42 13.78
N HIS A 239 -1.93 -1.66 13.64
CA HIS A 239 -3.30 -2.09 13.87
C HIS A 239 -3.53 -2.67 15.28
N TYR A 240 -3.08 -1.94 16.33
CA TYR A 240 -3.24 -2.34 17.72
C TYR A 240 -3.54 -1.15 18.63
N GLY A 241 -4.19 -1.42 19.76
CA GLY A 241 -4.43 -0.44 20.83
C GLY A 241 -5.37 0.71 20.47
N THR A 242 -5.99 0.72 19.29
CA THR A 242 -6.88 1.79 18.83
C THR A 242 -8.26 1.68 19.47
N THR A 243 -8.74 0.47 19.67
CA THR A 243 -9.99 0.15 20.36
C THR A 243 -9.75 -0.87 21.48
N PRO A 244 -10.68 -1.02 22.45
CA PRO A 244 -10.56 -2.01 23.51
C PRO A 244 -10.52 -3.48 23.02
N LEU A 245 -10.88 -3.75 21.76
CA LEU A 245 -10.84 -5.09 21.16
C LEU A 245 -9.46 -5.43 20.60
N LEU A 246 -8.67 -4.45 20.18
CA LEU A 246 -7.34 -4.62 19.59
C LEU A 246 -6.28 -4.60 20.71
N LYS A 247 -6.23 -5.67 21.51
CA LYS A 247 -5.47 -5.74 22.77
C LYS A 247 -4.01 -6.10 22.59
N GLY A 248 -3.60 -6.65 21.45
CA GLY A 248 -2.22 -7.06 21.19
C GLY A 248 -1.25 -5.90 21.35
N THR A 249 -0.03 -6.20 21.82
CA THR A 249 1.02 -5.21 22.03
C THR A 249 2.33 -5.60 21.36
N PRO A 250 3.18 -4.62 21.00
CA PRO A 250 4.52 -4.91 20.48
C PRO A 250 5.39 -5.74 21.46
N GLU A 251 5.19 -5.58 22.77
CA GLU A 251 5.91 -6.32 23.80
C GLU A 251 5.51 -7.81 23.77
N GLU A 252 4.20 -8.10 23.67
CA GLU A 252 3.71 -9.47 23.52
C GLU A 252 4.18 -10.10 22.22
N PHE A 253 4.18 -9.33 21.13
CA PHE A 253 4.71 -9.79 19.84
C PHE A 253 6.20 -10.11 19.91
N LYS A 254 7.03 -9.23 20.49
CA LYS A 254 8.46 -9.49 20.70
C LYS A 254 8.70 -10.71 21.57
N ALA A 255 7.94 -10.85 22.66
CA ALA A 255 8.05 -12.01 23.56
C ALA A 255 7.69 -13.31 22.84
N ALA A 256 6.62 -13.32 22.02
CA ALA A 256 6.20 -14.48 21.24
C ALA A 256 7.16 -14.80 20.08
N LEU A 257 7.80 -13.78 19.49
CA LEU A 257 8.79 -13.95 18.43
C LEU A 257 10.06 -14.62 18.92
N GLY A 258 10.47 -14.33 20.17
CA GLY A 258 11.66 -14.90 20.79
C GLY A 258 12.96 -14.52 20.09
N ASN A 259 13.90 -15.44 20.03
CA ASN A 259 15.16 -15.24 19.31
C ASN A 259 14.93 -15.33 17.80
N SER A 260 14.86 -14.18 17.15
CA SER A 260 14.70 -14.04 15.70
C SER A 260 15.73 -13.06 15.16
N SER A 261 16.16 -13.26 13.92
CA SER A 261 16.98 -12.28 13.18
C SER A 261 16.19 -11.06 12.71
N THR A 262 14.85 -11.12 12.79
CA THR A 262 13.96 -10.01 12.43
C THR A 262 14.02 -8.90 13.48
N ALA A 263 14.35 -7.69 13.07
CA ALA A 263 14.31 -6.52 13.96
C ALA A 263 12.88 -5.96 14.04
N VAL A 264 12.32 -5.91 15.26
CA VAL A 264 11.00 -5.33 15.51
C VAL A 264 11.15 -3.86 15.88
N ILE A 265 10.64 -2.98 15.02
CA ILE A 265 10.66 -1.52 15.18
C ILE A 265 9.29 -1.08 15.67
N ALA A 266 9.11 -0.96 16.99
CA ALA A 266 7.85 -0.50 17.57
C ALA A 266 7.82 1.03 17.58
N LEU A 267 7.09 1.62 16.65
CA LEU A 267 6.88 3.05 16.57
C LEU A 267 5.70 3.49 17.43
N GLN A 268 5.76 4.71 17.95
CA GLN A 268 4.58 5.41 18.43
C GLN A 268 3.89 6.09 17.24
N PRO A 269 2.55 6.29 17.27
CA PRO A 269 1.86 7.03 16.23
C PRO A 269 2.48 8.42 16.00
N GLY A 270 2.82 8.72 14.75
CA GLY A 270 3.55 9.93 14.36
C GLY A 270 5.06 9.77 14.19
N GLU A 271 5.66 8.70 14.73
CA GLU A 271 7.08 8.43 14.56
C GLU A 271 7.41 7.91 13.15
N MET A 272 8.65 8.13 12.76
CA MET A 272 9.19 7.80 11.44
C MET A 272 10.54 7.10 11.59
N VAL A 273 10.80 6.15 10.69
CA VAL A 273 12.09 5.48 10.54
C VAL A 273 12.61 5.66 9.10
N GLU A 274 13.93 5.70 8.96
CA GLU A 274 14.62 5.78 7.66
C GLU A 274 15.42 4.49 7.39
N PHE A 275 15.42 4.08 6.12
CA PHE A 275 16.16 2.91 5.61
C PHE A 275 17.08 3.28 4.46
#